data_fd854997e59139e554b141fd9f594799
#
_entry.id   fd854997e59139e554b141fd9f594799
#
_cell.length_a   1.000
_cell.length_b   1.000
_cell.length_c   1.000
_cell.angle_alpha   90.00
_cell.angle_beta   90.00
_cell.angle_gamma   90.00
#
_symmetry.space_group_name_H-M   'P 1'
#
loop_
_entity.id
_entity.type
_entity.pdbx_description
1 polymer ?
#
loop_
_entity_poly.entity_id
_entity_poly.type
_entity_poly.pdbx_seq_one_letter_code
_entity_poly.pdbx_strand_id
1 'polypeptide(L)'
;MKQTLHIGDVEVGLPAVQAALSGYSDLAMRAVAREHGATYAINEVVLDSLVLQKGKLQRRILSVPEYDHPVGGQLMGSQPETFGDAARELVKAGYDVVDINFGCPVNKVLGRRRGGWLLQDTDTALGIIDSVVQSVQGDAPVSVKMRRGTDDSPEAEKRFWDILEGGIERGLCAATVHPR
;
A
#
# COMPACT_ATOMS: atom_id res chain seq x y z
N MET A 1 9.07 9.23 27.05
CA MET A 1 8.84 7.91 26.43
C MET A 1 8.87 8.11 24.93
N LYS A 2 9.68 7.37 24.17
CA LYS A 2 9.62 7.39 22.71
C LYS A 2 8.30 6.71 22.30
N GLN A 3 7.44 7.44 21.63
CA GLN A 3 6.18 6.89 21.14
C GLN A 3 6.50 5.96 19.97
N THR A 4 6.26 4.68 20.13
CA THR A 4 6.44 3.67 19.07
C THR A 4 5.26 3.76 18.11
N LEU A 5 5.54 3.86 16.82
CA LEU A 5 4.51 3.87 15.77
C LEU A 5 4.06 2.43 15.47
N HIS A 6 2.75 2.24 15.29
CA HIS A 6 2.16 0.96 14.90
C HIS A 6 1.26 1.12 13.67
N ILE A 7 1.17 0.08 12.87
CA ILE A 7 0.15 -0.10 11.82
C ILE A 7 -0.65 -1.34 12.19
N GLY A 8 -1.86 -1.15 12.72
CA GLY A 8 -2.57 -2.25 13.39
C GLY A 8 -1.76 -2.77 14.56
N ASP A 9 -1.47 -4.06 14.59
CA ASP A 9 -0.64 -4.75 15.57
C ASP A 9 0.86 -4.81 15.20
N VAL A 10 1.24 -4.37 14.00
CA VAL A 10 2.63 -4.35 13.54
C VAL A 10 3.37 -3.14 14.09
N GLU A 11 4.42 -3.39 14.89
CA GLU A 11 5.30 -2.36 15.41
C GLU A 11 6.23 -1.84 14.30
N VAL A 12 6.12 -0.54 13.99
CA VAL A 12 6.96 0.14 13.00
C VAL A 12 8.24 0.71 13.61
N GLY A 13 8.26 0.92 14.92
CA GLY A 13 9.42 1.40 15.69
C GLY A 13 9.65 2.90 15.54
N LEU A 14 10.52 3.33 14.63
CA LEU A 14 10.79 4.76 14.40
C LEU A 14 9.62 5.45 13.67
N PRO A 15 9.37 6.75 13.93
CA PRO A 15 8.37 7.52 13.20
C PRO A 15 8.87 7.92 11.79
N ALA A 16 9.55 6.99 11.13
CA ALA A 16 10.08 7.14 9.78
C ALA A 16 10.00 5.80 9.04
N VAL A 17 9.46 5.83 7.83
CA VAL A 17 9.23 4.66 7.00
C VAL A 17 9.98 4.80 5.69
N GLN A 18 10.72 3.76 5.29
CA GLN A 18 11.27 3.72 3.94
C GLN A 18 10.12 3.47 2.96
N ALA A 19 9.81 4.49 2.17
CA ALA A 19 8.66 4.50 1.28
C ALA A 19 8.83 3.56 0.08
N ALA A 20 7.71 3.11 -0.48
CA ALA A 20 7.67 2.42 -1.76
C ALA A 20 8.14 3.33 -2.91
N LEU A 21 9.22 2.94 -3.58
CA LEU A 21 9.79 3.64 -4.74
C LEU A 21 9.92 2.66 -5.90
N SER A 22 9.11 2.85 -6.94
CA SER A 22 9.12 1.97 -8.12
C SER A 22 10.50 1.90 -8.78
N GLY A 23 11.04 0.69 -8.93
CA GLY A 23 12.36 0.44 -9.49
C GLY A 23 13.53 0.69 -8.54
N TYR A 24 13.29 1.03 -7.26
CA TYR A 24 14.33 1.34 -6.28
C TYR A 24 14.18 0.56 -4.97
N SER A 25 13.01 0.53 -4.35
CA SER A 25 12.83 -0.11 -3.04
C SER A 25 12.67 -1.63 -3.15
N ASP A 26 13.54 -2.25 -3.92
CA ASP A 26 13.70 -3.70 -3.96
C ASP A 26 14.35 -4.23 -2.67
N LEU A 27 14.52 -5.54 -2.59
CA LEU A 27 15.13 -6.18 -1.42
C LEU A 27 16.53 -5.64 -1.09
N ALA A 28 17.34 -5.31 -2.11
CA ALA A 28 18.69 -4.81 -1.88
C ALA A 28 18.69 -3.42 -1.23
N MET A 29 17.84 -2.50 -1.72
CA MET A 29 17.69 -1.18 -1.10
C MET A 29 17.15 -1.29 0.33
N ARG A 30 16.15 -2.15 0.58
CA ARG A 30 15.62 -2.33 1.93
C ARG A 30 16.65 -2.91 2.89
N ALA A 31 17.47 -3.87 2.44
CA ALA A 31 18.57 -4.41 3.25
C ALA A 31 19.55 -3.30 3.66
N VAL A 32 19.97 -2.46 2.73
CA VAL A 32 20.85 -1.30 3.04
C VAL A 32 20.16 -0.32 3.99
N ALA A 33 18.87 -0.02 3.78
CA ALA A 33 18.13 0.86 4.69
C ALA A 33 18.08 0.31 6.12
N ARG A 34 17.95 -1.00 6.30
CA ARG A 34 17.98 -1.66 7.60
C ARG A 34 19.35 -1.59 8.26
N GLU A 35 20.44 -1.78 7.51
CA GLU A 35 21.81 -1.58 8.02
C GLU A 35 22.02 -0.16 8.56
N HIS A 36 21.27 0.82 8.02
CA HIS A 36 21.26 2.21 8.49
C HIS A 36 20.14 2.54 9.49
N GLY A 37 19.47 1.53 10.06
CA GLY A 37 18.53 1.68 11.16
C GLY A 37 17.07 1.85 10.77
N ALA A 38 16.68 1.59 9.51
CA ALA A 38 15.27 1.54 9.14
C ALA A 38 14.58 0.37 9.85
N THR A 39 13.56 0.67 10.64
CA THR A 39 12.80 -0.34 11.41
C THR A 39 11.62 -0.90 10.64
N TYR A 40 11.16 -0.20 9.61
CA TYR A 40 10.09 -0.63 8.70
C TYR A 40 10.35 -0.12 7.29
N ALA A 41 10.08 -0.95 6.31
CA ALA A 41 10.23 -0.62 4.91
C ALA A 41 9.02 -1.11 4.10
N ILE A 42 8.70 -0.41 3.03
CA ILE A 42 7.69 -0.84 2.08
C ILE A 42 8.38 -1.21 0.77
N ASN A 43 8.06 -2.39 0.24
CA ASN A 43 8.50 -2.87 -1.05
C ASN A 43 8.14 -1.86 -2.17
N GLU A 44 8.83 -1.92 -3.31
CA GLU A 44 8.43 -1.16 -4.49
C GLU A 44 6.97 -1.47 -4.89
N VAL A 45 6.26 -0.46 -5.38
CA VAL A 45 4.87 -0.65 -5.79
C VAL A 45 4.74 -1.70 -6.88
N VAL A 46 3.84 -2.67 -6.69
CA VAL A 46 3.62 -3.78 -7.62
C VAL A 46 2.21 -3.72 -8.18
N LEU A 47 2.06 -4.06 -9.45
CA LEU A 47 0.72 -4.24 -10.01
C LEU A 47 0.09 -5.53 -9.46
N ASP A 48 -1.17 -5.42 -9.04
CA ASP A 48 -2.01 -6.54 -8.61
C ASP A 48 -1.96 -7.71 -9.60
N SER A 49 -2.11 -7.43 -10.87
CA SER A 49 -2.05 -8.42 -11.95
C SER A 49 -0.69 -9.12 -12.09
N LEU A 50 0.42 -8.47 -11.73
CA LEU A 50 1.75 -9.09 -11.72
C LEU A 50 1.94 -10.03 -10.53
N VAL A 51 1.34 -9.71 -9.38
CA VAL A 51 1.34 -10.60 -8.22
C VAL A 51 0.61 -11.90 -8.53
N LEU A 52 -0.44 -11.86 -9.32
CA LEU A 52 -1.24 -13.04 -9.69
C LEU A 52 -0.66 -13.83 -10.88
N GLN A 53 0.21 -13.21 -11.67
CA GLN A 53 0.81 -13.85 -12.84
C GLN A 53 1.99 -14.76 -12.44
N LYS A 54 1.76 -16.08 -12.46
CA LYS A 54 2.80 -17.08 -12.15
C LYS A 54 4.05 -16.90 -13.02
N GLY A 55 5.24 -16.92 -12.40
CA GLY A 55 6.50 -16.80 -13.12
C GLY A 55 7.67 -16.34 -12.26
N LYS A 56 8.80 -16.04 -12.90
CA LYS A 56 10.04 -15.59 -12.22
C LYS A 56 9.82 -14.24 -11.50
N LEU A 57 9.08 -13.33 -12.14
CA LEU A 57 8.80 -12.01 -11.58
C LEU A 57 7.94 -12.11 -10.31
N GLN A 58 6.86 -12.90 -10.35
CA GLN A 58 6.04 -13.16 -9.17
C GLN A 58 6.89 -13.74 -8.01
N ARG A 59 7.70 -14.76 -8.28
CA ARG A 59 8.56 -15.36 -7.24
C ARG A 59 9.53 -14.35 -6.62
N ARG A 60 10.06 -13.42 -7.42
CA ARG A 60 10.91 -12.33 -6.92
C ARG A 60 10.12 -11.36 -6.04
N ILE A 61 8.91 -10.97 -6.48
CA ILE A 61 8.02 -10.08 -5.72
C ILE A 61 7.61 -10.72 -4.39
N LEU A 62 7.26 -12.00 -4.41
CA LEU A 62 6.78 -12.75 -3.25
C LEU A 62 7.93 -13.36 -2.41
N SER A 63 9.17 -12.90 -2.57
CA SER A 63 10.31 -13.32 -1.75
C SER A 63 10.54 -12.35 -0.61
N VAL A 64 10.16 -12.76 0.61
CA VAL A 64 10.35 -12.00 1.84
C VAL A 64 11.27 -12.80 2.76
N PRO A 65 12.56 -12.43 2.89
CA PRO A 65 13.46 -13.11 3.81
C PRO A 65 13.25 -12.65 5.26
N GLU A 66 13.58 -13.49 6.21
CA GLU A 66 13.39 -13.29 7.65
C GLU A 66 13.96 -11.96 8.18
N TYR A 67 15.10 -11.55 7.66
CA TYR A 67 15.74 -10.29 8.09
C TYR A 67 15.04 -9.01 7.58
N ASP A 68 14.05 -9.13 6.68
CA ASP A 68 13.35 -7.99 6.09
C ASP A 68 12.05 -7.61 6.83
N HIS A 69 11.73 -8.31 7.90
CA HIS A 69 10.56 -8.00 8.74
C HIS A 69 10.82 -6.86 9.74
N PRO A 70 9.78 -6.06 10.06
CA PRO A 70 8.49 -6.01 9.40
C PRO A 70 8.55 -5.27 8.06
N VAL A 71 7.85 -5.79 7.04
CA VAL A 71 7.84 -5.24 5.68
C VAL A 71 6.43 -5.10 5.12
N GLY A 72 6.16 -3.97 4.46
CA GLY A 72 4.91 -3.72 3.75
C GLY A 72 4.99 -4.10 2.28
N GLY A 73 3.93 -4.72 1.75
CA GLY A 73 3.74 -4.98 0.33
C GLY A 73 2.79 -3.95 -0.27
N GLN A 74 3.27 -3.07 -1.17
CA GLN A 74 2.43 -2.04 -1.78
C GLN A 74 1.86 -2.50 -3.12
N LEU A 75 0.53 -2.48 -3.24
CA LEU A 75 -0.23 -2.82 -4.44
C LEU A 75 -0.73 -1.58 -5.19
N MET A 76 -0.78 -1.69 -6.51
CA MET A 76 -1.40 -0.74 -7.41
C MET A 76 -2.20 -1.46 -8.48
N GLY A 77 -3.43 -1.03 -8.72
CA GLY A 77 -4.35 -1.61 -9.70
C GLY A 77 -5.55 -0.71 -9.92
N SER A 78 -6.64 -1.27 -10.45
CA SER A 78 -7.88 -0.55 -10.73
C SER A 78 -9.15 -1.38 -10.50
N GLN A 79 -9.02 -2.66 -10.16
CA GLN A 79 -10.17 -3.56 -10.00
C GLN A 79 -10.18 -4.12 -8.58
N PRO A 80 -11.28 -3.96 -7.82
CA PRO A 80 -11.38 -4.45 -6.43
C PRO A 80 -11.02 -5.93 -6.29
N GLU A 81 -11.56 -6.79 -7.14
CA GLU A 81 -11.38 -8.24 -7.08
C GLU A 81 -9.90 -8.63 -7.24
N THR A 82 -9.23 -8.04 -8.23
CA THR A 82 -7.80 -8.30 -8.49
C THR A 82 -6.94 -7.83 -7.32
N PHE A 83 -7.30 -6.71 -6.69
CA PHE A 83 -6.61 -6.21 -5.49
C PHE A 83 -6.72 -7.18 -4.32
N GLY A 84 -7.92 -7.68 -4.04
CA GLY A 84 -8.14 -8.62 -2.94
C GLY A 84 -7.37 -9.92 -3.11
N ASP A 85 -7.37 -10.48 -4.33
CA ASP A 85 -6.61 -11.69 -4.64
C ASP A 85 -5.10 -11.47 -4.50
N ALA A 86 -4.59 -10.33 -5.00
CA ALA A 86 -3.17 -9.98 -4.88
C ALA A 86 -2.75 -9.74 -3.42
N ALA A 87 -3.59 -9.10 -2.61
CA ALA A 87 -3.36 -8.88 -1.18
C ALA A 87 -3.18 -10.21 -0.44
N ARG A 88 -4.03 -11.18 -0.72
CA ARG A 88 -3.96 -12.53 -0.15
C ARG A 88 -2.64 -13.24 -0.49
N GLU A 89 -2.15 -13.08 -1.72
CA GLU A 89 -0.85 -13.63 -2.12
C GLU A 89 0.33 -12.93 -1.43
N LEU A 90 0.26 -11.61 -1.17
CA LEU A 90 1.27 -10.90 -0.38
C LEU A 90 1.31 -11.43 1.07
N VAL A 91 0.17 -11.58 1.72
CA VAL A 91 0.10 -12.11 3.09
C VAL A 91 0.65 -13.53 3.17
N LYS A 92 0.26 -14.42 2.23
CA LYS A 92 0.82 -15.78 2.14
C LYS A 92 2.34 -15.81 1.93
N ALA A 93 2.88 -14.79 1.28
CA ALA A 93 4.32 -14.65 1.06
C ALA A 93 5.09 -14.10 2.28
N GLY A 94 4.37 -13.66 3.34
CA GLY A 94 4.95 -13.18 4.58
C GLY A 94 5.06 -11.65 4.68
N TYR A 95 4.40 -10.87 3.84
CA TYR A 95 4.32 -9.43 4.06
C TYR A 95 3.49 -9.11 5.31
N ASP A 96 4.04 -8.28 6.20
CA ASP A 96 3.42 -7.94 7.49
C ASP A 96 2.30 -6.91 7.37
N VAL A 97 2.34 -6.06 6.34
CA VAL A 97 1.33 -5.04 6.06
C VAL A 97 0.99 -5.06 4.58
N VAL A 98 -0.29 -4.94 4.24
CA VAL A 98 -0.72 -4.66 2.86
C VAL A 98 -0.98 -3.17 2.72
N ASP A 99 -0.26 -2.51 1.80
CA ASP A 99 -0.41 -1.07 1.54
C ASP A 99 -1.00 -0.83 0.15
N ILE A 100 -1.98 0.07 0.06
CA ILE A 100 -2.69 0.40 -1.17
C ILE A 100 -2.17 1.73 -1.73
N ASN A 101 -1.80 1.77 -3.03
CA ASN A 101 -1.33 2.99 -3.66
C ASN A 101 -2.46 3.77 -4.35
N PHE A 102 -2.86 4.89 -3.76
CA PHE A 102 -3.75 5.90 -4.35
C PHE A 102 -3.04 7.24 -4.57
N GLY A 103 -1.73 7.22 -4.77
CA GLY A 103 -0.94 8.46 -4.84
C GLY A 103 -0.09 8.63 -6.11
N CYS A 104 0.13 7.61 -6.91
CA CYS A 104 1.02 7.69 -8.08
C CYS A 104 0.46 8.65 -9.15
N PRO A 105 1.18 9.77 -9.49
CA PRO A 105 0.68 10.78 -10.42
C PRO A 105 1.15 10.59 -11.86
N VAL A 106 1.86 9.50 -12.16
CA VAL A 106 2.46 9.28 -13.47
C VAL A 106 1.37 9.10 -14.54
N ASN A 107 1.43 9.85 -15.64
CA ASN A 107 0.41 9.82 -16.70
C ASN A 107 0.07 8.42 -17.23
N LYS A 108 1.08 7.55 -17.37
CA LYS A 108 0.88 6.14 -17.78
C LYS A 108 0.06 5.33 -16.76
N VAL A 109 0.14 5.69 -15.48
CA VAL A 109 -0.64 5.08 -14.39
C VAL A 109 -2.06 5.65 -14.39
N LEU A 110 -2.17 6.98 -14.42
CA LEU A 110 -3.47 7.68 -14.46
C LEU A 110 -4.32 7.28 -15.67
N GLY A 111 -3.71 7.16 -16.86
CA GLY A 111 -4.40 6.74 -18.08
C GLY A 111 -4.93 5.29 -18.05
N ARG A 112 -4.53 4.51 -17.03
CA ARG A 112 -5.04 3.16 -16.76
C ARG A 112 -5.95 3.11 -15.52
N ARG A 113 -6.44 4.26 -15.07
CA ARG A 113 -7.30 4.43 -13.89
C ARG A 113 -6.71 3.84 -12.61
N ARG A 114 -5.39 4.05 -12.38
CA ARG A 114 -4.63 3.51 -11.24
C ARG A 114 -4.01 4.62 -10.40
N GLY A 115 -3.58 4.27 -9.21
CA GLY A 115 -2.85 5.18 -8.33
C GLY A 115 -3.66 6.43 -8.00
N GLY A 116 -3.11 7.62 -8.23
CA GLY A 116 -3.78 8.90 -7.94
C GLY A 116 -5.07 9.15 -8.72
N TRP A 117 -5.32 8.43 -9.81
CA TRP A 117 -6.59 8.52 -10.53
C TRP A 117 -7.79 8.10 -9.66
N LEU A 118 -7.60 7.13 -8.76
CA LEU A 118 -8.67 6.60 -7.90
C LEU A 118 -9.21 7.64 -6.91
N LEU A 119 -8.50 8.74 -6.69
CA LEU A 119 -8.98 9.84 -5.84
C LEU A 119 -10.15 10.62 -6.45
N GLN A 120 -10.51 10.37 -7.71
CA GLN A 120 -11.71 10.95 -8.35
C GLN A 120 -12.87 9.95 -8.48
N ASP A 121 -12.67 8.70 -8.07
CA ASP A 121 -13.65 7.61 -8.13
C ASP A 121 -13.75 6.94 -6.75
N THR A 122 -14.51 7.61 -5.88
CA THR A 122 -14.69 7.21 -4.47
C THR A 122 -15.23 5.79 -4.34
N ASP A 123 -16.20 5.41 -5.18
CA ASP A 123 -16.83 4.09 -5.10
C ASP A 123 -15.83 2.98 -5.44
N THR A 124 -15.03 3.15 -6.50
CA THR A 124 -13.98 2.18 -6.84
C THR A 124 -12.88 2.17 -5.78
N ALA A 125 -12.48 3.32 -5.24
CA ALA A 125 -11.46 3.39 -4.19
C ALA A 125 -11.91 2.65 -2.92
N LEU A 126 -13.14 2.89 -2.46
CA LEU A 126 -13.72 2.21 -1.30
C LEU A 126 -13.94 0.71 -1.57
N GLY A 127 -14.35 0.34 -2.78
CA GLY A 127 -14.48 -1.06 -3.20
C GLY A 127 -13.14 -1.80 -3.16
N ILE A 128 -12.04 -1.15 -3.55
CA ILE A 128 -10.68 -1.72 -3.44
C ILE A 128 -10.30 -1.92 -1.97
N ILE A 129 -10.51 -0.90 -1.12
CA ILE A 129 -10.20 -1.01 0.32
C ILE A 129 -10.97 -2.16 0.94
N ASP A 130 -12.28 -2.22 0.70
CA ASP A 130 -13.15 -3.28 1.22
C ASP A 130 -12.68 -4.67 0.77
N SER A 131 -12.42 -4.84 -0.53
CA SER A 131 -11.92 -6.09 -1.09
C SER A 131 -10.60 -6.54 -0.47
N VAL A 132 -9.66 -5.63 -0.25
CA VAL A 132 -8.36 -5.93 0.39
C VAL A 132 -8.58 -6.34 1.84
N VAL A 133 -9.29 -5.53 2.64
CA VAL A 133 -9.53 -5.81 4.06
C VAL A 133 -10.23 -7.15 4.25
N GLN A 134 -11.28 -7.41 3.47
CA GLN A 134 -11.99 -8.69 3.53
C GLN A 134 -11.11 -9.88 3.10
N SER A 135 -10.24 -9.68 2.12
CA SER A 135 -9.38 -10.74 1.60
C SER A 135 -8.29 -11.17 2.56
N VAL A 136 -7.77 -10.26 3.38
CA VAL A 136 -6.71 -10.59 4.36
C VAL A 136 -7.29 -11.09 5.70
N GLN A 137 -8.57 -10.87 5.98
CA GLN A 137 -9.31 -11.42 7.13
C GLN A 137 -8.62 -11.24 8.50
N GLY A 138 -7.87 -10.15 8.66
CA GLY A 138 -7.12 -9.86 9.88
C GLY A 138 -5.74 -10.53 9.98
N ASP A 139 -5.33 -11.31 8.98
CA ASP A 139 -3.97 -11.90 8.93
C ASP A 139 -2.86 -10.85 8.74
N ALA A 140 -3.22 -9.66 8.23
CA ALA A 140 -2.34 -8.50 8.15
C ALA A 140 -3.13 -7.18 8.20
N PRO A 141 -2.61 -6.12 8.84
CA PRO A 141 -3.21 -4.81 8.78
C PRO A 141 -3.12 -4.22 7.36
N VAL A 142 -4.14 -3.41 7.01
CA VAL A 142 -4.23 -2.73 5.72
C VAL A 142 -3.99 -1.24 5.90
N SER A 143 -3.11 -0.68 5.09
CA SER A 143 -2.84 0.76 5.02
C SER A 143 -3.07 1.30 3.61
N VAL A 144 -3.18 2.62 3.50
CA VAL A 144 -3.25 3.31 2.21
C VAL A 144 -2.22 4.43 2.14
N LYS A 145 -1.55 4.56 0.99
CA LYS A 145 -0.78 5.77 0.69
C LYS A 145 -1.49 6.56 -0.40
N MET A 146 -1.92 7.77 -0.08
CA MET A 146 -2.75 8.61 -0.97
C MET A 146 -2.25 10.05 -1.04
N ARG A 147 -2.70 10.80 -2.05
CA ARG A 147 -2.62 12.26 -2.09
C ARG A 147 -3.88 12.86 -1.48
N ARG A 148 -3.85 14.15 -1.12
CA ARG A 148 -5.02 14.84 -0.57
C ARG A 148 -6.11 15.16 -1.63
N GLY A 149 -5.87 14.82 -2.89
CA GLY A 149 -6.83 15.00 -3.97
C GLY A 149 -6.14 14.98 -5.33
N THR A 150 -6.92 15.14 -6.40
CA THR A 150 -6.45 15.31 -7.78
C THR A 150 -6.04 16.76 -8.06
N ASP A 151 -6.65 17.69 -7.35
CA ASP A 151 -6.45 19.15 -7.44
C ASP A 151 -6.85 19.81 -6.11
N ASP A 152 -6.88 21.14 -6.06
CA ASP A 152 -7.20 21.92 -4.86
C ASP A 152 -8.70 22.37 -4.81
N SER A 153 -9.58 21.72 -5.56
CA SER A 153 -11.02 22.02 -5.53
C SER A 153 -11.69 21.48 -4.26
N PRO A 154 -12.80 22.13 -3.81
CA PRO A 154 -13.61 21.61 -2.70
C PRO A 154 -14.14 20.19 -2.95
N GLU A 155 -14.43 19.87 -4.22
CA GLU A 155 -14.89 18.54 -4.62
C GLU A 155 -13.78 17.48 -4.46
N ALA A 156 -12.53 17.81 -4.76
CA ALA A 156 -11.39 16.92 -4.55
C ALA A 156 -11.11 16.72 -3.05
N GLU A 157 -11.22 17.78 -2.25
CA GLU A 157 -11.10 17.71 -0.80
C GLU A 157 -12.21 16.84 -0.20
N LYS A 158 -13.46 17.02 -0.64
CA LYS A 158 -14.57 16.18 -0.19
C LYS A 158 -14.32 14.71 -0.49
N ARG A 159 -13.91 14.36 -1.72
CA ARG A 159 -13.61 12.96 -2.09
C ARG A 159 -12.46 12.38 -1.27
N PHE A 160 -11.44 13.19 -0.95
CA PHE A 160 -10.36 12.76 -0.07
C PHE A 160 -10.89 12.31 1.29
N TRP A 161 -11.74 13.12 1.91
CA TRP A 161 -12.34 12.79 3.21
C TRP A 161 -13.30 11.60 3.11
N ASP A 162 -14.14 11.54 2.07
CA ASP A 162 -15.04 10.41 1.84
C ASP A 162 -14.26 9.07 1.72
N ILE A 163 -13.10 9.08 1.03
CA ILE A 163 -12.25 7.89 0.88
C ILE A 163 -11.56 7.55 2.20
N LEU A 164 -11.02 8.53 2.91
CA LEU A 164 -10.28 8.31 4.15
C LEU A 164 -11.21 7.80 5.26
N GLU A 165 -12.31 8.50 5.51
CA GLU A 165 -13.30 8.12 6.54
C GLU A 165 -13.96 6.80 6.20
N GLY A 166 -14.46 6.65 4.97
CA GLY A 166 -15.07 5.41 4.51
C GLY A 166 -14.08 4.23 4.48
N GLY A 167 -12.79 4.48 4.30
CA GLY A 167 -11.73 3.48 4.43
C GLY A 167 -11.53 3.02 5.87
N ILE A 168 -11.49 3.97 6.82
CA ILE A 168 -11.39 3.68 8.26
C ILE A 168 -12.57 2.84 8.72
N GLU A 169 -13.79 3.19 8.31
CA GLU A 169 -15.00 2.42 8.61
C GLU A 169 -14.94 0.98 8.10
N ARG A 170 -14.19 0.72 7.02
CA ARG A 170 -13.98 -0.61 6.43
C ARG A 170 -12.80 -1.38 7.03
N GLY A 171 -12.04 -0.77 7.92
CA GLY A 171 -10.94 -1.42 8.64
C GLY A 171 -9.54 -1.04 8.19
N LEU A 172 -9.35 0.10 7.49
CA LEU A 172 -8.00 0.65 7.32
C LEU A 172 -7.37 0.96 8.68
N CYS A 173 -6.14 0.47 8.89
CA CYS A 173 -5.39 0.68 10.13
C CYS A 173 -4.51 1.92 10.09
N ALA A 174 -4.13 2.40 8.91
CA ALA A 174 -3.29 3.59 8.75
C ALA A 174 -3.46 4.24 7.37
N ALA A 175 -3.18 5.54 7.30
CA ALA A 175 -3.10 6.28 6.06
C ALA A 175 -1.85 7.16 6.03
N THR A 176 -1.10 7.08 4.92
CA THR A 176 0.01 7.99 4.63
C THR A 176 -0.44 9.01 3.60
N VAL A 177 -0.46 10.28 3.97
CA VAL A 177 -0.94 11.35 3.09
C VAL A 177 0.22 12.15 2.54
N HIS A 178 0.33 12.21 1.22
CA HIS A 178 1.19 13.16 0.53
C HIS A 178 0.42 14.48 0.37
N PRO A 179 0.91 15.61 0.92
CA PRO A 179 0.13 16.85 1.02
C PRO A 179 -0.09 17.56 -0.31
N ARG A 180 0.38 16.99 -1.40
CA ARG A 180 0.22 17.57 -2.73
C ARG A 180 -0.42 16.59 -3.69
#